data_c4f28db76196b2a5f4e6dcdb6a16692c
#
_entry.id   c4f28db76196b2a5f4e6dcdb6a16692c
#
_cell.length_a   1.000
_cell.length_b   1.000
_cell.length_c   1.000
_cell.angle_alpha   90.00
_cell.angle_beta   90.00
_cell.angle_gamma   90.00
#
_symmetry.space_group_name_H-M   'P 1'
#
loop_
_entity.id
_entity.type
_entity.pdbx_description
1 polymer ?
#
loop_
_entity_poly.entity_id
_entity_poly.type
_entity_poly.pdbx_seq_one_letter_code
_entity_poly.pdbx_strand_id
1 'polypeptide(L)'
;MNMKSKEHENHLAEIAHLLSMYQTLSLAQLAKLYPELPKTTLFSLIRRLERAGRLTYSPETDMVLHTKDSIPNEALSTAFWVLLDFRSEITYHTVSEFPVSLTFYTQTDAYDVIYVPEEKELLINHALSAYPEDAPRRLVIVSHSGQIPRINFPGIAAFCTVTDTGQVQYYKKQGVTDPMKIIDKLNQK
;
A
#
# COMPACT_ATOMS: atom_id res chain seq x y z
N MET A 1 1.03 35.75 -1.70
CA MET A 1 1.52 34.40 -1.40
C MET A 1 1.43 33.60 -2.70
N ASN A 2 2.55 33.12 -3.25
CA ASN A 2 2.61 32.55 -4.59
C ASN A 2 1.94 31.17 -4.61
N MET A 3 1.16 30.83 -5.65
CA MET A 3 0.40 29.57 -5.80
C MET A 3 1.29 28.32 -5.57
N LYS A 4 2.51 28.33 -6.13
CA LYS A 4 3.52 27.27 -5.90
C LYS A 4 3.93 27.09 -4.42
N SER A 5 3.94 28.17 -3.64
CA SER A 5 4.27 28.10 -2.21
C SER A 5 3.16 27.38 -1.43
N LYS A 6 1.89 27.59 -1.79
CA LYS A 6 0.75 26.95 -1.15
C LYS A 6 0.68 25.45 -1.49
N GLU A 7 0.98 25.07 -2.74
CA GLU A 7 1.05 23.66 -3.16
C GLU A 7 2.15 22.91 -2.40
N HIS A 8 3.34 23.50 -2.25
CA HIS A 8 4.43 22.88 -1.47
C HIS A 8 4.07 22.73 0.01
N GLU A 9 3.36 23.67 0.62
CA GLU A 9 2.90 23.55 2.02
C GLU A 9 1.87 22.41 2.16
N ASN A 10 0.97 22.22 1.18
CA ASN A 10 0.05 21.10 1.16
C ASN A 10 0.81 19.76 1.10
N HIS A 11 1.76 19.60 0.18
CA HIS A 11 2.56 18.37 0.09
C HIS A 11 3.38 18.08 1.36
N LEU A 12 3.90 19.11 2.04
CA LEU A 12 4.58 18.92 3.33
C LEU A 12 3.63 18.35 4.39
N ALA A 13 2.41 18.87 4.47
CA ALA A 13 1.41 18.38 5.40
C ALA A 13 0.98 16.94 5.08
N GLU A 14 0.75 16.64 3.79
CA GLU A 14 0.38 15.31 3.31
C GLU A 14 1.46 14.27 3.58
N ILE A 15 2.73 14.54 3.23
CA ILE A 15 3.85 13.64 3.49
C ILE A 15 4.01 13.38 4.98
N ALA A 16 3.93 14.42 5.82
CA ALA A 16 4.02 14.26 7.26
C ALA A 16 2.86 13.43 7.84
N HIS A 17 1.63 13.62 7.32
CA HIS A 17 0.47 12.83 7.70
C HIS A 17 0.61 11.37 7.29
N LEU A 18 1.03 11.10 6.05
CA LEU A 18 1.30 9.74 5.57
C LEU A 18 2.31 9.01 6.46
N LEU A 19 3.42 9.66 6.80
CA LEU A 19 4.42 9.05 7.67
C LEU A 19 3.92 8.84 9.10
N SER A 20 3.05 9.69 9.62
CA SER A 20 2.42 9.46 10.92
C SER A 20 1.54 8.21 10.93
N MET A 21 0.93 7.88 9.78
CA MET A 21 0.04 6.72 9.61
C MET A 21 0.83 5.44 9.30
N TYR A 22 1.73 5.50 8.31
CA TYR A 22 2.46 4.32 7.81
C TYR A 22 3.78 4.05 8.53
N GLN A 23 4.26 4.97 9.34
CA GLN A 23 5.51 4.97 10.10
C GLN A 23 6.77 4.97 9.23
N THR A 24 6.79 4.21 8.15
CA THR A 24 7.93 4.13 7.22
C THR A 24 7.44 3.97 5.79
N LEU A 25 8.04 4.71 4.85
CA LEU A 25 7.82 4.57 3.39
C LEU A 25 9.16 4.73 2.68
N SER A 26 9.36 4.01 1.57
CA SER A 26 10.54 4.24 0.74
C SER A 26 10.39 5.52 -0.08
N LEU A 27 11.52 6.12 -0.46
CA LEU A 27 11.51 7.27 -1.37
C LEU A 27 10.88 6.91 -2.73
N ALA A 28 11.03 5.65 -3.17
CA ALA A 28 10.41 5.14 -4.38
C ALA A 28 8.87 5.10 -4.27
N GLN A 29 8.33 4.68 -3.11
CA GLN A 29 6.88 4.72 -2.85
C GLN A 29 6.33 6.14 -2.87
N LEU A 30 7.02 7.07 -2.21
CA LEU A 30 6.63 8.49 -2.23
C LEU A 30 6.71 9.09 -3.65
N ALA A 31 7.74 8.75 -4.43
CA ALA A 31 7.85 9.19 -5.82
C ALA A 31 6.75 8.63 -6.72
N LYS A 32 6.29 7.39 -6.50
CA LYS A 32 5.16 6.79 -7.23
C LYS A 32 3.83 7.41 -6.79
N LEU A 33 3.71 7.84 -5.53
CA LEU A 33 2.51 8.51 -5.01
C LEU A 33 2.35 9.93 -5.57
N TYR A 34 3.45 10.67 -5.70
CA TYR A 34 3.49 12.05 -6.20
C TYR A 34 4.22 12.15 -7.57
N PRO A 35 3.65 11.55 -8.64
CA PRO A 35 4.32 11.51 -9.96
C PRO A 35 4.45 12.88 -10.62
N GLU A 36 3.63 13.85 -10.19
CA GLU A 36 3.69 15.25 -10.64
C GLU A 36 4.88 16.00 -10.06
N LEU A 37 5.49 15.50 -8.95
CA LEU A 37 6.65 16.14 -8.35
C LEU A 37 7.96 15.59 -8.95
N PRO A 38 8.84 16.45 -9.48
CA PRO A 38 10.21 16.03 -9.79
C PRO A 38 10.87 15.42 -8.56
N LYS A 39 11.67 14.36 -8.75
CA LYS A 39 12.39 13.70 -7.63
C LYS A 39 13.21 14.67 -6.78
N THR A 40 13.83 15.67 -7.39
CA THR A 40 14.59 16.73 -6.69
C THR A 40 13.71 17.59 -5.78
N THR A 41 12.48 17.90 -6.24
CA THR A 41 11.51 18.64 -5.44
C THR A 41 11.02 17.81 -4.27
N LEU A 42 10.61 16.54 -4.51
CA LEU A 42 10.20 15.61 -3.45
C LEU A 42 11.30 15.48 -2.39
N PHE A 43 12.54 15.26 -2.80
CA PHE A 43 13.67 15.17 -1.89
C PHE A 43 13.89 16.46 -1.09
N SER A 44 13.72 17.61 -1.71
CA SER A 44 13.79 18.92 -1.04
C SER A 44 12.71 19.07 0.05
N LEU A 45 11.47 18.60 -0.21
CA LEU A 45 10.38 18.60 0.77
C LEU A 45 10.69 17.69 1.95
N ILE A 46 11.21 16.46 1.68
CA ILE A 46 11.65 15.53 2.72
C ILE A 46 12.73 16.15 3.60
N ARG A 47 13.76 16.74 3.00
CA ARG A 47 14.84 17.43 3.75
C ARG A 47 14.33 18.63 4.55
N ARG A 48 13.30 19.32 4.09
CA ARG A 48 12.65 20.41 4.84
C ARG A 48 11.92 19.88 6.06
N LEU A 49 11.17 18.78 5.92
CA LEU A 49 10.49 18.11 7.05
C LEU A 49 11.48 17.54 8.06
N GLU A 50 12.58 16.97 7.60
CA GLU A 50 13.65 16.44 8.46
C GLU A 50 14.29 17.57 9.29
N ARG A 51 14.65 18.69 8.67
CA ARG A 51 15.18 19.87 9.39
C ARG A 51 14.19 20.45 10.40
N ALA A 52 12.88 20.29 10.14
CA ALA A 52 11.81 20.68 11.06
C ALA A 52 11.54 19.62 12.16
N GLY A 53 12.30 18.51 12.18
CA GLY A 53 12.14 17.42 13.15
C GLY A 53 10.83 16.63 12.99
N ARG A 54 10.20 16.67 11.78
CA ARG A 54 8.91 16.04 11.50
C ARG A 54 9.04 14.62 10.93
N LEU A 55 10.22 14.25 10.49
CA LEU A 55 10.56 12.93 9.97
C LEU A 55 12.08 12.72 10.01
N THR A 56 12.53 11.52 9.68
CA THR A 56 13.95 11.16 9.49
C THR A 56 14.12 10.48 8.13
N TYR A 57 15.14 10.83 7.38
CA TYR A 57 15.53 10.13 6.16
C TYR A 57 16.78 9.30 6.38
N SER A 58 16.72 8.00 6.05
CA SER A 58 17.85 7.07 6.06
C SER A 58 18.41 6.90 4.66
N PRO A 59 19.57 7.49 4.33
CA PRO A 59 20.17 7.34 3.00
C PRO A 59 20.65 5.93 2.70
N GLU A 60 20.97 5.14 3.73
CA GLU A 60 21.48 3.78 3.61
C GLU A 60 20.41 2.80 3.11
N THR A 61 19.18 3.00 3.53
CA THR A 61 18.04 2.14 3.18
C THR A 61 17.06 2.81 2.20
N ASP A 62 17.27 4.07 1.85
CA ASP A 62 16.37 4.93 1.06
C ASP A 62 14.96 5.03 1.65
N MET A 63 14.87 4.93 2.99
CA MET A 63 13.63 4.98 3.74
C MET A 63 13.41 6.34 4.39
N VAL A 64 12.15 6.77 4.37
CA VAL A 64 11.64 7.95 5.10
C VAL A 64 10.83 7.42 6.28
N LEU A 65 11.22 7.81 7.49
CA LEU A 65 10.67 7.33 8.75
C LEU A 65 9.92 8.47 9.46
N HIS A 66 8.81 8.15 10.11
CA HIS A 66 8.10 9.12 10.95
C HIS A 66 8.99 9.62 12.09
N THR A 67 9.65 8.70 12.78
CA THR A 67 10.67 8.99 13.80
C THR A 67 11.90 8.13 13.55
N LYS A 68 13.04 8.49 14.17
CA LYS A 68 14.27 7.69 14.09
C LYS A 68 14.12 6.27 14.65
N ASP A 69 13.14 6.06 15.53
CA ASP A 69 12.87 4.79 16.19
C ASP A 69 11.73 4.00 15.49
N SER A 70 11.18 4.53 14.38
CA SER A 70 10.18 3.81 13.58
C SER A 70 10.76 2.55 12.99
N ILE A 71 10.06 1.43 13.18
CA ILE A 71 10.48 0.11 12.69
C ILE A 71 9.74 -0.17 11.37
N PRO A 72 10.45 -0.51 10.28
CA PRO A 72 9.81 -0.92 9.05
C PRO A 72 8.89 -2.13 9.24
N ASN A 73 7.68 -2.03 8.73
CA ASN A 73 6.71 -3.12 8.71
C ASN A 73 6.61 -3.66 7.27
N GLU A 74 7.16 -4.85 7.03
CA GLU A 74 7.21 -5.46 5.71
C GLU A 74 5.81 -5.64 5.10
N ALA A 75 4.85 -6.15 5.89
CA ALA A 75 3.49 -6.37 5.42
C ALA A 75 2.83 -5.06 4.97
N LEU A 76 3.01 -3.99 5.75
CA LEU A 76 2.44 -2.68 5.46
C LEU A 76 3.15 -2.01 4.27
N SER A 77 4.48 -2.10 4.21
CA SER A 77 5.27 -1.57 3.10
C SER A 77 4.93 -2.27 1.78
N THR A 78 4.78 -3.60 1.81
CA THR A 78 4.40 -4.38 0.63
C THR A 78 2.95 -4.06 0.20
N ALA A 79 2.02 -3.95 1.17
CA ALA A 79 0.64 -3.57 0.90
C ALA A 79 0.52 -2.15 0.30
N PHE A 80 1.40 -1.25 0.68
CA PHE A 80 1.42 0.11 0.12
C PHE A 80 1.74 0.13 -1.38
N TRP A 81 2.54 -0.81 -1.90
CA TRP A 81 2.76 -0.94 -3.34
C TRP A 81 1.48 -1.31 -4.10
N VAL A 82 0.65 -2.19 -3.51
CA VAL A 82 -0.68 -2.53 -4.07
C VAL A 82 -1.59 -1.30 -4.06
N LEU A 83 -1.65 -0.58 -2.96
CA LEU A 83 -2.41 0.68 -2.86
C LEU A 83 -2.00 1.68 -3.97
N LEU A 84 -0.70 1.82 -4.26
CA LEU A 84 -0.21 2.74 -5.28
C LEU A 84 -0.69 2.43 -6.71
N ASP A 85 -1.06 1.19 -7.01
CA ASP A 85 -1.64 0.85 -8.31
C ASP A 85 -3.06 1.40 -8.49
N PHE A 86 -3.77 1.63 -7.38
CA PHE A 86 -5.12 2.22 -7.35
C PHE A 86 -5.12 3.73 -7.09
N ARG A 87 -3.96 4.38 -6.96
CA ARG A 87 -3.83 5.77 -6.47
C ARG A 87 -4.79 6.78 -7.11
N SER A 88 -5.10 6.62 -8.42
CA SER A 88 -6.00 7.52 -9.15
C SER A 88 -7.49 7.33 -8.82
N GLU A 89 -7.84 6.24 -8.15
CA GLU A 89 -9.21 5.86 -7.82
C GLU A 89 -9.49 5.98 -6.31
N ILE A 90 -8.44 6.09 -5.49
CA ILE A 90 -8.54 6.10 -4.03
C ILE A 90 -9.19 7.40 -3.57
N THR A 91 -10.24 7.25 -2.76
CA THR A 91 -10.89 8.36 -2.05
C THR A 91 -10.46 8.44 -0.59
N TYR A 92 -10.12 7.31 0.01
CA TYR A 92 -9.64 7.20 1.39
C TYR A 92 -8.84 5.93 1.60
N HIS A 93 -7.87 5.95 2.50
CA HIS A 93 -7.10 4.77 2.92
C HIS A 93 -6.66 4.90 4.38
N THR A 94 -6.44 3.75 5.03
CA THR A 94 -5.98 3.68 6.41
C THR A 94 -5.19 2.39 6.66
N VAL A 95 -4.29 2.44 7.64
CA VAL A 95 -3.68 1.24 8.20
C VAL A 95 -4.73 0.47 8.99
N SER A 96 -4.71 -0.84 8.91
CA SER A 96 -5.67 -1.72 9.56
C SER A 96 -4.98 -2.64 10.59
N GLU A 97 -5.79 -3.35 11.38
CA GLU A 97 -5.29 -4.33 12.34
C GLU A 97 -5.12 -5.70 11.68
N PHE A 98 -4.17 -6.49 12.23
CA PHE A 98 -3.96 -7.88 11.81
C PHE A 98 -5.30 -8.65 11.74
N PRO A 99 -5.53 -9.42 10.68
CA PRO A 99 -4.61 -9.81 9.60
C PRO A 99 -4.61 -8.89 8.36
N VAL A 100 -5.35 -7.80 8.39
CA VAL A 100 -5.39 -6.81 7.32
C VAL A 100 -4.24 -5.82 7.51
N SER A 101 -3.45 -5.56 6.46
CA SER A 101 -2.35 -4.58 6.52
C SER A 101 -2.85 -3.16 6.36
N LEU A 102 -3.69 -2.93 5.38
CA LEU A 102 -4.35 -1.65 5.13
C LEU A 102 -5.69 -1.86 4.43
N THR A 103 -6.58 -0.87 4.57
CA THR A 103 -7.85 -0.80 3.84
C THR A 103 -7.88 0.48 3.02
N PHE A 104 -8.39 0.40 1.79
CA PHE A 104 -8.63 1.58 0.97
C PHE A 104 -10.00 1.53 0.29
N TYR A 105 -10.50 2.71 -0.03
CA TYR A 105 -11.80 2.91 -0.64
C TYR A 105 -11.64 3.62 -1.97
N THR A 106 -12.39 3.18 -2.95
CA THR A 106 -12.60 3.86 -4.23
C THR A 106 -14.01 4.47 -4.25
N GLN A 107 -14.43 5.05 -5.35
CA GLN A 107 -15.80 5.55 -5.47
C GLN A 107 -16.86 4.43 -5.45
N THR A 108 -16.50 3.20 -5.79
CA THR A 108 -17.43 2.09 -5.99
C THR A 108 -17.20 0.91 -5.08
N ASP A 109 -15.99 0.75 -4.57
CA ASP A 109 -15.57 -0.46 -3.84
C ASP A 109 -14.67 -0.13 -2.65
N ALA A 110 -14.61 -1.08 -1.70
CA ALA A 110 -13.65 -1.07 -0.62
C ALA A 110 -12.75 -2.32 -0.70
N TYR A 111 -11.47 -2.17 -0.38
CA TYR A 111 -10.49 -3.25 -0.45
C TYR A 111 -9.67 -3.35 0.83
N ASP A 112 -9.60 -4.57 1.37
CA ASP A 112 -8.62 -4.97 2.38
C ASP A 112 -7.40 -5.57 1.70
N VAL A 113 -6.22 -5.06 1.99
CA VAL A 113 -4.95 -5.62 1.51
C VAL A 113 -4.33 -6.47 2.61
N ILE A 114 -4.08 -7.73 2.30
CA ILE A 114 -3.64 -8.74 3.26
C ILE A 114 -2.33 -9.33 2.77
N TYR A 115 -1.27 -9.23 3.57
CA TYR A 115 0.00 -9.89 3.29
C TYR A 115 0.03 -11.25 3.99
N VAL A 116 0.30 -12.32 3.22
CA VAL A 116 0.39 -13.70 3.70
C VAL A 116 1.83 -14.19 3.53
N PRO A 117 2.68 -14.09 4.57
CA PRO A 117 4.00 -14.67 4.54
C PRO A 117 3.96 -16.19 4.34
N GLU A 118 5.04 -16.77 3.83
CA GLU A 118 5.19 -18.22 3.78
C GLU A 118 4.99 -18.87 5.15
N GLU A 119 4.38 -20.04 5.17
CA GLU A 119 4.09 -20.83 6.38
C GLU A 119 3.06 -20.19 7.34
N LYS A 120 2.46 -19.04 6.98
CA LYS A 120 1.41 -18.38 7.77
C LYS A 120 0.01 -18.54 7.18
N GLU A 121 -0.13 -19.28 6.09
CA GLU A 121 -1.40 -19.45 5.37
C GLU A 121 -2.52 -19.98 6.30
N LEU A 122 -2.21 -20.96 7.17
CA LEU A 122 -3.17 -21.55 8.10
C LEU A 122 -3.67 -20.53 9.12
N LEU A 123 -2.78 -19.72 9.68
CA LEU A 123 -3.10 -18.67 10.63
C LEU A 123 -4.03 -17.63 10.00
N ILE A 124 -3.68 -17.16 8.81
CA ILE A 124 -4.46 -16.14 8.08
C ILE A 124 -5.81 -16.73 7.64
N ASN A 125 -5.86 -17.97 7.14
CA ASN A 125 -7.11 -18.64 6.80
C ASN A 125 -8.05 -18.69 7.99
N HIS A 126 -7.55 -19.03 9.18
CA HIS A 126 -8.35 -19.09 10.40
C HIS A 126 -8.85 -17.69 10.80
N ALA A 127 -7.96 -16.72 10.83
CA ALA A 127 -8.30 -15.35 11.23
C ALA A 127 -9.32 -14.68 10.28
N LEU A 128 -9.31 -15.06 8.98
CA LEU A 128 -10.19 -14.50 7.96
C LEU A 128 -11.33 -15.44 7.54
N SER A 129 -11.62 -16.49 8.32
CA SER A 129 -12.68 -17.49 8.02
C SER A 129 -14.08 -16.86 7.95
N ALA A 130 -14.35 -15.82 8.74
CA ALA A 130 -15.59 -15.06 8.68
C ALA A 130 -15.51 -13.97 7.60
N TYR A 131 -16.63 -13.75 6.90
CA TYR A 131 -16.78 -12.67 5.92
C TYR A 131 -18.17 -12.04 6.05
N PRO A 132 -18.29 -10.93 6.76
CA PRO A 132 -19.54 -10.18 6.86
C PRO A 132 -20.04 -9.75 5.47
N GLU A 133 -21.34 -9.58 5.31
CA GLU A 133 -21.97 -9.25 4.02
C GLU A 133 -21.42 -7.94 3.41
N ASP A 134 -21.15 -6.95 4.26
CA ASP A 134 -20.64 -5.63 3.87
C ASP A 134 -19.11 -5.50 3.99
N ALA A 135 -18.39 -6.62 4.13
CA ALA A 135 -16.93 -6.55 4.27
C ALA A 135 -16.23 -6.12 2.97
N PRO A 136 -15.12 -5.35 3.08
CA PRO A 136 -14.30 -4.99 1.92
C PRO A 136 -13.81 -6.23 1.16
N ARG A 137 -13.67 -6.11 -0.15
CA ARG A 137 -13.07 -7.15 -1.00
C ARG A 137 -11.60 -7.32 -0.64
N ARG A 138 -11.07 -8.54 -0.73
CA ARG A 138 -9.73 -8.87 -0.24
C ARG A 138 -8.73 -9.01 -1.39
N LEU A 139 -7.68 -8.19 -1.37
CA LEU A 139 -6.49 -8.31 -2.23
C LEU A 139 -5.40 -9.00 -1.41
N VAL A 140 -4.96 -10.18 -1.86
CA VAL A 140 -4.06 -11.03 -1.09
C VAL A 140 -2.68 -11.04 -1.70
N ILE A 141 -1.70 -10.53 -0.95
CA ILE A 141 -0.30 -10.55 -1.34
C ILE A 141 0.32 -11.85 -0.85
N VAL A 142 1.00 -12.56 -1.74
CA VAL A 142 1.75 -13.78 -1.46
C VAL A 142 3.21 -13.61 -1.89
N SER A 143 4.13 -14.31 -1.24
CA SER A 143 5.55 -14.28 -1.60
C SER A 143 5.79 -14.90 -2.98
N HIS A 144 5.04 -15.95 -3.31
CA HIS A 144 5.06 -16.59 -4.64
C HIS A 144 3.70 -17.26 -4.95
N SER A 145 3.41 -17.46 -6.23
CA SER A 145 2.14 -18.03 -6.70
C SER A 145 1.83 -19.46 -6.20
N GLY A 146 2.85 -20.22 -5.80
CA GLY A 146 2.70 -21.55 -5.20
C GLY A 146 1.98 -21.59 -3.84
N GLN A 147 1.85 -20.44 -3.16
CA GLN A 147 1.06 -20.33 -1.93
C GLN A 147 -0.46 -20.30 -2.18
N ILE A 148 -0.90 -19.84 -3.37
CA ILE A 148 -2.30 -19.59 -3.69
C ILE A 148 -3.22 -20.78 -3.39
N PRO A 149 -2.87 -22.06 -3.72
CA PRO A 149 -3.73 -23.21 -3.42
C PRO A 149 -3.96 -23.44 -1.93
N ARG A 150 -3.06 -22.95 -1.06
CA ARG A 150 -3.14 -23.11 0.41
C ARG A 150 -3.99 -22.04 1.10
N ILE A 151 -4.37 -21.00 0.36
CA ILE A 151 -5.13 -19.87 0.89
C ILE A 151 -6.62 -20.07 0.57
N ASN A 152 -7.42 -20.20 1.65
CA ASN A 152 -8.83 -20.50 1.53
C ASN A 152 -9.67 -19.75 2.56
N PHE A 153 -9.88 -18.46 2.36
CA PHE A 153 -10.84 -17.65 3.10
C PHE A 153 -11.74 -16.89 2.11
N PRO A 154 -12.94 -16.45 2.54
CA PRO A 154 -13.91 -15.80 1.65
C PRO A 154 -13.50 -14.36 1.27
N GLY A 155 -14.17 -13.80 0.27
CA GLY A 155 -14.03 -12.39 -0.13
C GLY A 155 -12.79 -12.07 -0.95
N ILE A 156 -11.98 -13.06 -1.36
CA ILE A 156 -10.78 -12.83 -2.16
C ILE A 156 -11.17 -12.36 -3.56
N ALA A 157 -10.80 -11.13 -3.90
CA ALA A 157 -10.98 -10.54 -5.23
C ALA A 157 -9.83 -10.90 -6.18
N ALA A 158 -8.59 -10.86 -5.67
CA ALA A 158 -7.40 -11.24 -6.44
C ALA A 158 -6.25 -11.62 -5.49
N PHE A 159 -5.30 -12.39 -6.03
CA PHE A 159 -3.98 -12.59 -5.44
C PHE A 159 -2.98 -11.71 -6.17
N CYS A 160 -1.90 -11.34 -5.51
CA CYS A 160 -0.78 -10.66 -6.14
C CYS A 160 0.56 -11.01 -5.50
N THR A 161 1.63 -10.85 -6.25
CA THR A 161 3.01 -10.80 -5.78
C THR A 161 3.54 -9.40 -5.97
N VAL A 162 4.47 -8.99 -5.12
CA VAL A 162 5.14 -7.69 -5.20
C VAL A 162 6.64 -7.94 -5.25
N THR A 163 7.31 -7.36 -6.25
CA THR A 163 8.78 -7.45 -6.35
C THR A 163 9.45 -6.44 -5.43
N ASP A 164 10.75 -6.60 -5.19
CA ASP A 164 11.57 -5.64 -4.42
C ASP A 164 11.56 -4.22 -5.02
N THR A 165 11.30 -4.12 -6.32
CA THR A 165 11.15 -2.83 -7.02
C THR A 165 9.73 -2.26 -6.98
N GLY A 166 8.81 -2.93 -6.30
CA GLY A 166 7.43 -2.49 -6.14
C GLY A 166 6.54 -2.73 -7.37
N GLN A 167 6.92 -3.65 -8.25
CA GLN A 167 6.05 -4.12 -9.33
C GLN A 167 5.06 -5.13 -8.77
N VAL A 168 3.77 -4.93 -9.04
CA VAL A 168 2.69 -5.80 -8.60
C VAL A 168 2.22 -6.65 -9.78
N GLN A 169 2.17 -7.98 -9.59
CA GLN A 169 1.62 -8.92 -10.56
C GLN A 169 0.39 -9.59 -9.96
N TYR A 170 -0.75 -9.50 -10.64
CA TYR A 170 -2.03 -10.03 -10.19
C TYR A 170 -2.35 -11.41 -10.78
N TYR A 171 -3.00 -12.25 -9.95
CA TYR A 171 -3.44 -13.60 -10.31
C TYR A 171 -4.92 -13.79 -9.99
N LYS A 172 -5.65 -14.50 -10.85
CA LYS A 172 -7.03 -14.91 -10.62
C LYS A 172 -7.08 -16.18 -9.77
N LYS A 173 -8.03 -16.29 -8.85
CA LYS A 173 -8.37 -17.58 -8.25
C LYS A 173 -9.20 -18.37 -9.28
N GLN A 174 -8.80 -19.61 -9.62
CA GLN A 174 -9.62 -20.47 -10.49
C GLN A 174 -10.99 -20.68 -9.82
N GLY A 175 -12.08 -20.41 -10.56
CA GLY A 175 -13.46 -20.60 -10.09
C GLY A 175 -14.17 -19.36 -9.53
N VAL A 176 -13.53 -18.18 -9.46
CA VAL A 176 -14.20 -16.92 -9.12
C VAL A 176 -14.75 -16.28 -10.39
N THR A 177 -16.06 -16.32 -10.55
CA THR A 177 -16.78 -15.58 -11.57
C THR A 177 -16.74 -14.08 -11.20
N ASP A 178 -16.03 -13.31 -12.03
CA ASP A 178 -15.96 -11.85 -12.05
C ASP A 178 -14.94 -11.10 -11.17
N PRO A 179 -13.63 -11.33 -11.37
CA PRO A 179 -12.61 -10.34 -11.07
C PRO A 179 -12.21 -9.50 -12.30
N MET A 180 -12.92 -9.69 -13.45
CA MET A 180 -12.53 -9.12 -14.74
C MET A 180 -12.33 -7.59 -14.73
N LYS A 181 -13.14 -6.84 -14.00
CA LYS A 181 -13.05 -5.36 -13.96
C LYS A 181 -11.77 -4.83 -13.32
N ILE A 182 -11.22 -5.52 -12.31
CA ILE A 182 -10.01 -5.06 -11.61
C ILE A 182 -8.76 -5.40 -12.43
N ILE A 183 -8.66 -6.66 -12.89
CA ILE A 183 -7.48 -7.13 -13.63
C ILE A 183 -7.43 -6.54 -15.04
N ASP A 184 -8.55 -6.39 -15.70
CA ASP A 184 -8.60 -5.79 -17.04
C ASP A 184 -8.28 -4.29 -17.02
N LYS A 185 -8.67 -3.56 -15.98
CA LYS A 185 -8.25 -2.16 -15.75
C LYS A 185 -6.74 -2.03 -15.49
N LEU A 186 -6.13 -2.99 -14.79
CA LEU A 186 -4.71 -2.97 -14.44
C LEU A 186 -3.81 -3.47 -15.60
N ASN A 187 -4.30 -4.40 -16.43
CA ASN A 187 -3.55 -4.93 -17.57
C ASN A 187 -3.67 -4.08 -18.86
N GLN A 188 -4.50 -3.02 -18.87
CA GLN A 188 -4.65 -2.08 -20.00
C GLN A 188 -3.74 -0.83 -19.86
N LYS A 189 -2.85 -0.80 -18.89
CA LYS A 189 -1.79 0.20 -18.71
C LYS A 189 -0.43 -0.41 -19.01
#